data_1515f8a41ac03a0b6d703c512be76c89
#
_entry.id   1515f8a41ac03a0b6d703c512be76c89
#
_cell.length_a   1.000
_cell.length_b   1.000
_cell.length_c   1.000
_cell.angle_alpha   90.00
_cell.angle_beta   90.00
_cell.angle_gamma   90.00
#
_symmetry.space_group_name_H-M   'P 1'
#
loop_
_entity.id
_entity.type
_entity.pdbx_description
1 polymer ?
#
loop_
_entity_poly.entity_id
_entity_poly.type
_entity_poly.pdbx_seq_one_letter_code
_entity_poly.pdbx_strand_id
1 'polypeptide(L)'
;MQVLIYHHIKNEDNLAFIHLILLKMTFFTKWVRATGARKFHQIQRLVHKIVPMLCLFLGATAVAGSALLFAKMAGWALMMNQRWVQQFPYLAWILPAIVFLTHRFAPYTSGSGIPQVIASLAMPYGKPKKHALRFRQTLYKIPLTFFGMLLGASIGREGPSVQVGAAVMASWGRWCKKRGWAFKGLQENDLLAAGAAGGLAAAFNAPLAGVIFAIEELGRNTT
;
A
#
# COMPACT_ATOMS: atom_id res chain seq x y z
N MET A 1 -1.77 -19.06 -27.92
CA MET A 1 -1.93 -18.69 -26.50
C MET A 1 -0.82 -19.23 -25.58
N GLN A 2 -0.11 -20.30 -25.95
CA GLN A 2 1.08 -20.80 -25.20
C GLN A 2 2.37 -19.99 -25.43
N VAL A 3 2.54 -19.31 -26.56
CA VAL A 3 3.77 -18.58 -26.93
C VAL A 3 3.91 -17.22 -26.24
N LEU A 4 2.81 -16.60 -25.81
CA LEU A 4 2.82 -15.30 -25.09
C LEU A 4 3.22 -15.42 -23.60
N ILE A 5 3.16 -16.62 -23.04
CA ILE A 5 3.55 -16.88 -21.65
C ILE A 5 5.06 -17.02 -21.53
N TYR A 6 5.73 -17.45 -22.61
CA TYR A 6 7.17 -17.75 -22.58
C TYR A 6 8.09 -16.52 -22.59
N HIS A 7 7.60 -15.37 -23.09
CA HIS A 7 8.44 -14.16 -23.24
C HIS A 7 8.46 -13.24 -22.01
N HIS A 8 7.68 -13.55 -20.96
CA HIS A 8 7.60 -12.70 -19.74
C HIS A 8 8.27 -13.29 -18.50
N ILE A 9 8.95 -14.44 -18.65
CA ILE A 9 9.61 -15.16 -17.54
C ILE A 9 11.12 -15.14 -17.77
N LYS A 10 11.72 -13.96 -17.62
CA LYS A 10 13.18 -13.82 -17.64
C LYS A 10 13.68 -13.23 -16.32
N ASN A 11 13.39 -13.93 -15.22
CA ASN A 11 14.03 -13.68 -13.93
C ASN A 11 14.13 -15.00 -13.18
N GLU A 12 15.33 -15.51 -12.94
CA GLU A 12 15.60 -16.83 -12.37
C GLU A 12 14.96 -17.05 -10.99
N ASP A 13 14.81 -15.98 -10.19
CA ASP A 13 14.16 -16.05 -8.87
C ASP A 13 12.66 -16.33 -8.94
N ASN A 14 12.00 -15.97 -10.06
CA ASN A 14 10.59 -16.29 -10.30
C ASN A 14 10.40 -17.75 -10.75
N LEU A 15 11.39 -18.34 -11.42
CA LEU A 15 11.33 -19.73 -11.88
C LEU A 15 11.38 -20.72 -10.72
N ALA A 16 12.23 -20.51 -9.73
CA ALA A 16 12.30 -21.37 -8.54
C ALA A 16 11.01 -21.34 -7.73
N PHE A 17 10.40 -20.16 -7.59
CA PHE A 17 9.14 -20.00 -6.86
C PHE A 17 7.93 -20.57 -7.64
N ILE A 18 7.92 -20.41 -8.95
CA ILE A 18 6.91 -21.02 -9.83
C ILE A 18 7.06 -22.54 -9.84
N HIS A 19 8.31 -23.07 -9.87
CA HIS A 19 8.59 -24.50 -9.79
C HIS A 19 8.14 -25.09 -8.45
N LEU A 20 8.34 -24.37 -7.35
CA LEU A 20 7.89 -24.79 -6.02
C LEU A 20 6.35 -24.81 -5.92
N ILE A 21 5.68 -23.84 -6.52
CA ILE A 21 4.20 -23.79 -6.58
C ILE A 21 3.66 -24.89 -7.49
N LEU A 22 4.29 -25.11 -8.65
CA LEU A 22 3.92 -26.17 -9.59
C LEU A 22 4.16 -27.55 -8.98
N LEU A 23 5.26 -27.77 -8.26
CA LEU A 23 5.52 -29.02 -7.51
C LEU A 23 4.49 -29.26 -6.40
N LYS A 24 4.13 -28.23 -5.64
CA LYS A 24 3.04 -28.32 -4.64
C LYS A 24 1.68 -28.52 -5.29
N MET A 25 1.41 -27.91 -6.43
CA MET A 25 0.16 -28.16 -7.17
C MET A 25 0.11 -29.55 -7.80
N THR A 26 1.23 -30.08 -8.31
CA THR A 26 1.27 -31.47 -8.84
C THR A 26 1.17 -32.52 -7.73
N PHE A 27 1.77 -32.28 -6.57
CA PHE A 27 1.59 -33.15 -5.40
C PHE A 27 0.13 -33.09 -4.88
N PHE A 28 -0.46 -31.90 -4.83
CA PHE A 28 -1.83 -31.67 -4.46
C PHE A 28 -2.82 -32.29 -5.46
N THR A 29 -2.54 -32.20 -6.77
CA THR A 29 -3.40 -32.86 -7.80
C THR A 29 -3.30 -34.37 -7.78
N LYS A 30 -2.14 -34.96 -7.45
CA LYS A 30 -2.00 -36.41 -7.23
C LYS A 30 -2.78 -36.88 -6.00
N TRP A 31 -2.68 -36.15 -4.90
CA TRP A 31 -3.43 -36.44 -3.67
C TRP A 31 -4.96 -36.33 -3.88
N VAL A 32 -5.37 -35.38 -4.69
CA VAL A 32 -6.79 -35.09 -5.00
C VAL A 32 -7.40 -36.12 -5.94
N ARG A 33 -6.67 -36.67 -6.90
CA ARG A 33 -7.14 -37.80 -7.71
C ARG A 33 -7.48 -39.04 -6.87
N ALA A 34 -6.83 -39.19 -5.72
CA ALA A 34 -7.06 -40.26 -4.80
C ALA A 34 -8.32 -40.09 -3.91
N THR A 35 -8.84 -38.86 -3.74
CA THR A 35 -9.93 -38.54 -2.81
C THR A 35 -11.31 -38.29 -3.42
N GLY A 36 -11.46 -38.44 -4.72
CA GLY A 36 -12.77 -38.41 -5.42
C GLY A 36 -13.24 -36.99 -5.81
N ALA A 37 -13.81 -36.89 -6.99
CA ALA A 37 -14.15 -35.63 -7.66
C ALA A 37 -15.09 -34.69 -6.87
N ARG A 38 -15.97 -35.19 -6.02
CA ARG A 38 -16.88 -34.35 -5.22
C ARG A 38 -16.17 -33.55 -4.12
N LYS A 39 -15.22 -34.15 -3.42
CA LYS A 39 -14.41 -33.47 -2.39
C LYS A 39 -13.48 -32.44 -3.02
N PHE A 40 -12.99 -32.68 -4.23
CA PHE A 40 -12.14 -31.75 -4.99
C PHE A 40 -12.82 -30.41 -5.27
N HIS A 41 -14.06 -30.43 -5.76
CA HIS A 41 -14.81 -29.21 -6.00
C HIS A 41 -15.11 -28.41 -4.74
N GLN A 42 -15.33 -29.09 -3.61
CA GLN A 42 -15.50 -28.40 -2.31
C GLN A 42 -14.20 -27.76 -1.85
N ILE A 43 -13.07 -28.45 -1.95
CA ILE A 43 -11.75 -27.93 -1.58
C ILE A 43 -11.35 -26.75 -2.49
N GLN A 44 -11.57 -26.84 -3.81
CA GLN A 44 -11.33 -25.72 -4.73
C GLN A 44 -12.18 -24.51 -4.38
N ARG A 45 -13.46 -24.66 -4.06
CA ARG A 45 -14.31 -23.56 -3.62
C ARG A 45 -13.82 -22.94 -2.30
N LEU A 46 -13.33 -23.77 -1.39
CA LEU A 46 -12.77 -23.31 -0.12
C LEU A 46 -11.47 -22.53 -0.32
N VAL A 47 -10.55 -23.09 -1.10
CA VAL A 47 -9.27 -22.43 -1.45
C VAL A 47 -9.51 -21.09 -2.16
N HIS A 48 -10.45 -21.05 -3.11
CA HIS A 48 -10.83 -19.81 -3.80
C HIS A 48 -11.44 -18.75 -2.89
N LYS A 49 -11.98 -19.11 -1.74
CA LYS A 49 -12.46 -18.15 -0.72
C LYS A 49 -11.39 -17.78 0.29
N ILE A 50 -10.57 -18.72 0.72
CA ILE A 50 -9.57 -18.52 1.79
C ILE A 50 -8.36 -17.74 1.26
N VAL A 51 -7.86 -18.04 0.08
CA VAL A 51 -6.65 -17.38 -0.48
C VAL A 51 -6.83 -15.86 -0.61
N PRO A 52 -7.91 -15.33 -1.19
CA PRO A 52 -8.13 -13.87 -1.21
C PRO A 52 -8.23 -13.26 0.19
N MET A 53 -8.88 -13.94 1.12
CA MET A 53 -9.04 -13.46 2.49
C MET A 53 -7.68 -13.38 3.22
N LEU A 54 -6.83 -14.39 3.08
CA LEU A 54 -5.46 -14.36 3.60
C LEU A 54 -4.62 -13.27 2.94
N CYS A 55 -4.75 -13.07 1.64
CA CYS A 55 -4.07 -11.98 0.94
C CYS A 55 -4.51 -10.60 1.43
N LEU A 56 -5.82 -10.39 1.68
CA LEU A 56 -6.32 -9.15 2.25
C LEU A 56 -5.79 -8.93 3.66
N PHE A 57 -5.78 -9.97 4.48
CA PHE A 57 -5.23 -9.90 5.84
C PHE A 57 -3.73 -9.53 5.83
N LEU A 58 -2.93 -10.18 4.97
CA LEU A 58 -1.51 -9.83 4.81
C LEU A 58 -1.31 -8.40 4.27
N GLY A 59 -2.18 -7.94 3.37
CA GLY A 59 -2.18 -6.56 2.91
C GLY A 59 -2.49 -5.57 4.04
N ALA A 60 -3.50 -5.86 4.85
CA ALA A 60 -3.88 -5.04 6.00
C ALA A 60 -2.77 -4.99 7.07
N THR A 61 -2.11 -6.11 7.37
CA THR A 61 -0.96 -6.15 8.30
C THR A 61 0.22 -5.34 7.76
N ALA A 62 0.48 -5.36 6.45
CA ALA A 62 1.51 -4.55 5.82
C ALA A 62 1.17 -3.04 5.91
N VAL A 63 -0.10 -2.65 5.72
CA VAL A 63 -0.56 -1.28 5.92
C VAL A 63 -0.37 -0.84 7.37
N ALA A 64 -0.85 -1.62 8.33
CA ALA A 64 -0.71 -1.32 9.75
C ALA A 64 0.78 -1.19 10.15
N GLY A 65 1.63 -2.12 9.72
CA GLY A 65 3.07 -2.09 9.99
C GLY A 65 3.75 -0.84 9.41
N SER A 66 3.42 -0.46 8.17
CA SER A 66 3.97 0.74 7.53
C SER A 66 3.53 2.03 8.22
N ALA A 67 2.27 2.11 8.65
CA ALA A 67 1.74 3.27 9.35
C ALA A 67 2.32 3.39 10.77
N LEU A 68 2.47 2.28 11.50
CA LEU A 68 3.13 2.27 12.82
C LEU A 68 4.62 2.67 12.73
N LEU A 69 5.34 2.16 11.72
CA LEU A 69 6.72 2.55 11.46
C LEU A 69 6.81 4.06 11.22
N PHE A 70 5.95 4.58 10.35
CA PHE A 70 5.89 6.01 10.06
C PHE A 70 5.56 6.85 11.30
N ALA A 71 4.61 6.42 12.14
CA ALA A 71 4.24 7.11 13.37
C ALA A 71 5.42 7.16 14.37
N LYS A 72 6.18 6.08 14.51
CA LYS A 72 7.40 6.06 15.34
C LYS A 72 8.48 6.99 14.80
N MET A 73 8.72 6.96 13.48
CA MET A 73 9.68 7.86 12.84
C MET A 73 9.29 9.34 13.03
N ALA A 74 8.02 9.68 12.87
CA ALA A 74 7.50 11.03 13.12
C ALA A 74 7.69 11.46 14.57
N GLY A 75 7.42 10.57 15.53
CA GLY A 75 7.69 10.84 16.96
C GLY A 75 9.18 11.11 17.24
N TRP A 76 10.07 10.34 16.63
CA TRP A 76 11.53 10.58 16.75
C TRP A 76 11.95 11.91 16.13
N ALA A 77 11.39 12.26 14.96
CA ALA A 77 11.67 13.54 14.31
C ALA A 77 11.30 14.73 15.21
N LEU A 78 10.14 14.67 15.86
CA LEU A 78 9.69 15.71 16.80
C LEU A 78 10.57 15.79 18.05
N MET A 79 10.97 14.65 18.64
CA MET A 79 11.89 14.66 19.79
C MET A 79 13.26 15.23 19.43
N MET A 80 13.78 14.89 18.26
CA MET A 80 15.06 15.44 17.76
C MET A 80 14.92 16.93 17.41
N ASN A 81 13.79 17.36 16.86
CA ASN A 81 13.52 18.77 16.62
C ASN A 81 13.63 19.58 17.92
N GLN A 82 12.97 19.13 19.00
CA GLN A 82 13.03 19.81 20.28
C GLN A 82 14.46 19.88 20.86
N ARG A 83 15.27 18.86 20.65
CA ARG A 83 16.65 18.82 21.18
C ARG A 83 17.64 19.65 20.34
N TRP A 84 17.51 19.65 19.00
CA TRP A 84 18.54 20.17 18.09
C TRP A 84 18.13 21.47 17.44
N VAL A 85 16.94 21.54 16.87
CA VAL A 85 16.53 22.72 16.08
C VAL A 85 16.16 23.90 16.97
N GLN A 86 15.62 23.64 18.15
CA GLN A 86 15.38 24.71 19.13
C GLN A 86 16.68 25.30 19.68
N GLN A 87 17.76 24.52 19.78
CA GLN A 87 19.08 25.01 20.15
C GLN A 87 19.81 25.71 18.98
N PHE A 88 19.55 25.26 17.74
CA PHE A 88 20.20 25.76 16.53
C PHE A 88 19.15 26.16 15.49
N PRO A 89 18.43 27.30 15.67
CA PRO A 89 17.31 27.69 14.81
C PRO A 89 17.69 27.93 13.34
N TYR A 90 18.98 28.18 13.05
CA TYR A 90 19.47 28.32 11.69
C TYR A 90 19.33 27.04 10.85
N LEU A 91 19.16 25.85 11.47
CA LEU A 91 18.90 24.62 10.76
C LEU A 91 17.54 24.63 10.02
N ALA A 92 16.59 25.46 10.46
CA ALA A 92 15.31 25.64 9.77
C ALA A 92 15.48 26.22 8.36
N TRP A 93 16.57 26.94 8.07
CA TRP A 93 16.88 27.47 6.74
C TRP A 93 17.14 26.38 5.68
N ILE A 94 17.26 25.11 6.10
CA ILE A 94 17.32 23.95 5.18
C ILE A 94 15.93 23.58 4.64
N LEU A 95 14.83 24.03 5.25
CA LEU A 95 13.46 23.72 4.79
C LEU A 95 13.20 24.04 3.32
N PRO A 96 13.60 25.20 2.76
CA PRO A 96 13.45 25.47 1.34
C PRO A 96 14.10 24.42 0.44
N ALA A 97 15.25 23.87 0.84
CA ALA A 97 15.91 22.80 0.09
C ALA A 97 15.07 21.51 0.08
N ILE A 98 14.44 21.17 1.20
CA ILE A 98 13.52 20.01 1.26
C ILE A 98 12.31 20.22 0.37
N VAL A 99 11.73 21.42 0.36
CA VAL A 99 10.63 21.78 -0.52
C VAL A 99 11.06 21.64 -1.98
N PHE A 100 12.23 22.16 -2.35
CA PHE A 100 12.79 22.01 -3.69
C PHE A 100 12.99 20.52 -4.06
N LEU A 101 13.58 19.73 -3.18
CA LEU A 101 13.75 18.29 -3.37
C LEU A 101 12.41 17.57 -3.59
N THR A 102 11.40 17.96 -2.81
CA THR A 102 10.05 17.39 -2.94
C THR A 102 9.48 17.66 -4.32
N HIS A 103 9.54 18.90 -4.78
CA HIS A 103 9.06 19.26 -6.11
C HIS A 103 9.86 18.59 -7.24
N ARG A 104 11.16 18.43 -7.06
CA ARG A 104 12.04 17.85 -8.09
C ARG A 104 11.93 16.35 -8.23
N PHE A 105 11.86 15.61 -7.10
CA PHE A 105 11.94 14.13 -7.10
C PHE A 105 10.60 13.45 -6.85
N ALA A 106 9.67 14.11 -6.17
CA ALA A 106 8.42 13.52 -5.75
C ALA A 106 7.24 14.52 -5.81
N PRO A 107 6.92 15.10 -6.99
CA PRO A 107 5.90 16.14 -7.11
C PRO A 107 4.52 15.68 -6.65
N TYR A 108 4.18 14.40 -6.79
CA TYR A 108 2.90 13.85 -6.33
C TYR A 108 2.85 13.55 -4.83
N THR A 109 3.93 13.79 -4.09
CA THR A 109 3.97 13.64 -2.64
C THR A 109 3.81 14.96 -1.90
N SER A 110 3.80 16.11 -2.61
CA SER A 110 3.56 17.41 -1.99
C SER A 110 2.14 17.48 -1.42
N GLY A 111 1.99 18.20 -0.30
CA GLY A 111 0.72 18.32 0.42
C GLY A 111 0.45 17.19 1.43
N SER A 112 -0.75 17.19 2.02
CA SER A 112 -1.10 16.29 3.11
C SER A 112 -1.15 14.81 2.70
N GLY A 113 -1.57 14.48 1.49
CA GLY A 113 -1.72 13.11 1.00
C GLY A 113 -3.18 12.66 0.86
N ILE A 114 -4.08 13.17 1.69
CA ILE A 114 -5.51 12.86 1.61
C ILE A 114 -6.13 13.32 0.28
N PRO A 115 -5.94 14.58 -0.17
CA PRO A 115 -6.46 15.02 -1.48
C PRO A 115 -5.94 14.19 -2.65
N GLN A 116 -4.69 13.73 -2.58
CA GLN A 116 -4.10 12.88 -3.64
C GLN A 116 -4.78 11.50 -3.69
N VAL A 117 -5.15 10.93 -2.55
CA VAL A 117 -5.89 9.67 -2.48
C VAL A 117 -7.30 9.86 -3.03
N ILE A 118 -8.02 10.92 -2.61
CA ILE A 118 -9.36 11.25 -3.10
C ILE A 118 -9.33 11.48 -4.62
N ALA A 119 -8.42 12.30 -5.10
CA ALA A 119 -8.27 12.55 -6.53
C ALA A 119 -7.98 11.23 -7.30
N SER A 120 -7.19 10.33 -6.71
CA SER A 120 -6.91 9.03 -7.33
C SER A 120 -8.12 8.11 -7.39
N LEU A 121 -9.04 8.20 -6.43
CA LEU A 121 -10.30 7.45 -6.45
C LEU A 121 -11.25 7.97 -7.55
N ALA A 122 -11.31 9.29 -7.73
CA ALA A 122 -12.11 9.95 -8.75
C ALA A 122 -11.55 9.78 -10.18
N MET A 123 -10.25 9.47 -10.33
CA MET A 123 -9.64 9.30 -11.65
C MET A 123 -10.05 7.98 -12.31
N PRO A 124 -10.37 7.99 -13.62
CA PRO A 124 -10.58 6.75 -14.37
C PRO A 124 -9.30 5.91 -14.38
N TYR A 125 -9.47 4.59 -14.52
CA TYR A 125 -8.34 3.67 -14.54
C TYR A 125 -7.40 3.98 -15.72
N GLY A 126 -6.15 4.37 -15.42
CA GLY A 126 -5.18 4.75 -16.45
C GLY A 126 -3.80 5.12 -15.93
N LYS A 127 -2.96 5.65 -16.85
CA LYS A 127 -1.59 6.09 -16.53
C LYS A 127 -1.53 7.14 -15.39
N PRO A 128 -2.40 8.20 -15.37
CA PRO A 128 -2.34 9.24 -14.33
C PRO A 128 -2.53 8.67 -12.93
N LYS A 129 -3.54 7.80 -12.74
CA LYS A 129 -3.83 7.14 -11.46
C LYS A 129 -2.67 6.31 -10.94
N LYS A 130 -2.01 5.55 -11.85
CA LYS A 130 -0.85 4.74 -11.50
C LYS A 130 0.36 5.59 -11.10
N HIS A 131 0.49 6.80 -11.62
CA HIS A 131 1.58 7.71 -11.27
C HIS A 131 1.35 8.38 -9.91
N ALA A 132 0.13 8.82 -9.61
CA ALA A 132 -0.20 9.53 -8.37
C ALA A 132 0.03 8.67 -7.11
N LEU A 133 -0.23 7.35 -7.20
CA LEU A 133 -0.06 6.39 -6.10
C LEU A 133 1.04 5.34 -6.39
N ARG A 134 2.07 5.74 -7.11
CA ARG A 134 3.22 4.86 -7.35
C ARG A 134 3.94 4.62 -6.02
N PHE A 135 4.05 3.36 -5.61
CA PHE A 135 4.72 2.95 -4.36
C PHE A 135 6.09 3.64 -4.17
N ARG A 136 6.85 3.75 -5.26
CA ARG A 136 8.15 4.41 -5.27
C ARG A 136 8.08 5.90 -4.88
N GLN A 137 7.05 6.64 -5.34
CA GLN A 137 6.88 8.05 -4.97
C GLN A 137 6.42 8.19 -3.52
N THR A 138 5.51 7.31 -3.09
CA THR A 138 5.08 7.26 -1.69
C THR A 138 6.23 6.95 -0.75
N LEU A 139 7.20 6.12 -1.19
CA LEU A 139 8.40 5.82 -0.42
C LEU A 139 9.26 7.07 -0.16
N TYR A 140 9.32 8.01 -1.11
CA TYR A 140 10.01 9.30 -0.90
C TYR A 140 9.28 10.20 0.11
N LYS A 141 7.97 10.06 0.25
CA LYS A 141 7.21 10.85 1.21
C LYS A 141 7.68 10.62 2.65
N ILE A 142 8.02 9.39 2.99
CA ILE A 142 8.44 9.03 4.35
C ILE A 142 9.66 9.84 4.80
N PRO A 143 10.83 9.79 4.11
CA PRO A 143 11.98 10.56 4.52
C PRO A 143 11.78 12.07 4.37
N LEU A 144 11.08 12.55 3.33
CA LEU A 144 10.83 13.97 3.17
C LEU A 144 9.97 14.54 4.31
N THR A 145 8.94 13.80 4.75
CA THR A 145 8.13 14.20 5.90
C THR A 145 8.95 14.14 7.19
N PHE A 146 9.76 13.09 7.37
CA PHE A 146 10.65 12.95 8.53
C PHE A 146 11.61 14.14 8.67
N PHE A 147 12.34 14.47 7.61
CA PHE A 147 13.26 15.62 7.63
C PHE A 147 12.53 16.96 7.73
N GLY A 148 11.36 17.10 7.11
CA GLY A 148 10.52 18.28 7.28
C GLY A 148 10.13 18.49 8.74
N MET A 149 9.62 17.45 9.42
CA MET A 149 9.26 17.52 10.84
C MET A 149 10.48 17.74 11.73
N LEU A 150 11.60 17.09 11.40
CA LEU A 150 12.88 17.28 12.13
C LEU A 150 13.33 18.73 12.11
N LEU A 151 13.19 19.42 10.97
CA LEU A 151 13.60 20.83 10.81
C LEU A 151 12.53 21.83 11.27
N GLY A 152 11.43 21.36 11.86
CA GLY A 152 10.39 22.20 12.46
C GLY A 152 9.24 22.58 11.52
N ALA A 153 9.11 21.92 10.36
CA ALA A 153 7.92 22.10 9.54
C ALA A 153 6.68 21.56 10.23
N SER A 154 5.60 22.36 10.27
CA SER A 154 4.31 21.96 10.82
C SER A 154 3.58 21.00 9.88
N ILE A 155 4.06 19.77 9.79
CA ILE A 155 3.49 18.71 8.95
C ILE A 155 2.77 17.70 9.85
N GLY A 156 1.46 17.47 9.58
CA GLY A 156 0.71 16.41 10.24
C GLY A 156 1.17 15.02 9.76
N ARG A 157 1.10 14.05 10.66
CA ARG A 157 1.44 12.64 10.35
C ARG A 157 0.26 11.86 9.74
N GLU A 158 -0.94 12.39 9.86
CA GLU A 158 -2.17 11.71 9.46
C GLU A 158 -2.27 11.55 7.93
N GLY A 159 -2.10 12.65 7.22
CA GLY A 159 -2.18 12.66 5.75
C GLY A 159 -1.17 11.74 5.07
N PRO A 160 0.13 11.81 5.42
CA PRO A 160 1.12 10.87 4.91
C PRO A 160 0.81 9.41 5.22
N SER A 161 0.26 9.10 6.42
CA SER A 161 -0.14 7.74 6.78
C SER A 161 -1.27 7.21 5.89
N VAL A 162 -2.25 8.04 5.56
CA VAL A 162 -3.34 7.72 4.62
C VAL A 162 -2.79 7.40 3.24
N GLN A 163 -1.90 8.24 2.71
CA GLN A 163 -1.31 8.04 1.39
C GLN A 163 -0.42 6.79 1.33
N VAL A 164 0.39 6.56 2.36
CA VAL A 164 1.25 5.36 2.48
C VAL A 164 0.36 4.11 2.54
N GLY A 165 -0.66 4.10 3.40
CA GLY A 165 -1.59 2.98 3.52
C GLY A 165 -2.28 2.64 2.20
N ALA A 166 -2.81 3.65 1.50
CA ALA A 166 -3.43 3.50 0.19
C ALA A 166 -2.47 2.91 -0.84
N ALA A 167 -1.23 3.44 -0.92
CA ALA A 167 -0.24 3.00 -1.89
C ALA A 167 0.27 1.57 -1.61
N VAL A 168 0.46 1.21 -0.33
CA VAL A 168 0.84 -0.15 0.09
C VAL A 168 -0.24 -1.14 -0.32
N MET A 169 -1.50 -0.88 0.05
CA MET A 169 -2.61 -1.80 -0.23
C MET A 169 -2.88 -1.95 -1.72
N ALA A 170 -2.85 -0.85 -2.49
CA ALA A 170 -2.99 -0.89 -3.94
C ALA A 170 -1.85 -1.64 -4.63
N SER A 171 -0.62 -1.46 -4.15
CA SER A 171 0.55 -2.17 -4.68
C SER A 171 0.50 -3.65 -4.38
N TRP A 172 0.08 -4.01 -3.18
CA TRP A 172 -0.16 -5.37 -2.76
C TRP A 172 -1.24 -6.04 -3.61
N GLY A 173 -2.39 -5.37 -3.81
CA GLY A 173 -3.47 -5.87 -4.66
C GLY A 173 -3.04 -6.09 -6.11
N ARG A 174 -2.27 -5.17 -6.69
CA ARG A 174 -1.68 -5.33 -8.02
C ARG A 174 -0.73 -6.52 -8.10
N TRP A 175 0.06 -6.74 -7.05
CA TRP A 175 0.98 -7.87 -6.97
C TRP A 175 0.22 -9.20 -6.86
N CYS A 176 -0.81 -9.29 -6.01
CA CYS A 176 -1.69 -10.45 -5.91
C CYS A 176 -2.40 -10.75 -7.24
N LYS A 177 -2.91 -9.71 -7.92
CA LYS A 177 -3.55 -9.84 -9.24
C LYS A 177 -2.61 -10.41 -10.31
N LYS A 178 -1.34 -9.97 -10.32
CA LYS A 178 -0.31 -10.50 -11.24
C LYS A 178 -0.02 -11.98 -11.01
N ARG A 179 -0.21 -12.49 -9.79
CA ARG A 179 -0.04 -13.90 -9.42
C ARG A 179 -1.28 -14.75 -9.61
N GLY A 180 -2.34 -14.21 -10.20
CA GLY A 180 -3.59 -14.93 -10.42
C GLY A 180 -4.48 -15.03 -9.17
N TRP A 181 -4.10 -14.38 -8.07
CA TRP A 181 -4.89 -14.29 -6.83
C TRP A 181 -5.85 -13.10 -6.91
N ALA A 182 -6.70 -13.10 -7.95
CA ALA A 182 -7.64 -12.01 -8.14
C ALA A 182 -8.73 -12.05 -7.06
N PHE A 183 -8.96 -10.89 -6.47
CA PHE A 183 -10.07 -10.68 -5.56
C PHE A 183 -11.35 -10.57 -6.40
N LYS A 184 -12.17 -11.61 -6.42
CA LYS A 184 -13.46 -11.55 -7.12
C LYS A 184 -14.35 -10.49 -6.45
N GLY A 185 -14.74 -9.48 -7.22
CA GLY A 185 -15.62 -8.41 -6.75
C GLY A 185 -14.95 -7.20 -6.12
N LEU A 186 -13.64 -7.22 -5.84
CA LEU A 186 -12.91 -6.07 -5.33
C LEU A 186 -12.16 -5.35 -6.46
N GLN A 187 -12.41 -4.06 -6.59
CA GLN A 187 -11.72 -3.19 -7.52
C GLN A 187 -10.45 -2.58 -6.88
N GLU A 188 -9.61 -1.97 -7.70
CA GLU A 188 -8.42 -1.26 -7.21
C GLU A 188 -8.81 -0.08 -6.31
N ASN A 189 -9.96 0.54 -6.55
CA ASN A 189 -10.51 1.60 -5.72
C ASN A 189 -10.84 1.13 -4.31
N ASP A 190 -11.43 -0.06 -4.18
CA ASP A 190 -11.79 -0.63 -2.87
C ASP A 190 -10.53 -0.89 -2.04
N LEU A 191 -9.47 -1.39 -2.70
CA LEU A 191 -8.18 -1.61 -2.04
C LEU A 191 -7.51 -0.30 -1.64
N LEU A 192 -7.61 0.73 -2.48
CA LEU A 192 -7.11 2.07 -2.18
C LEU A 192 -7.83 2.65 -0.96
N ALA A 193 -9.17 2.59 -0.96
CA ALA A 193 -9.99 3.08 0.14
C ALA A 193 -9.71 2.32 1.45
N ALA A 194 -9.65 0.99 1.38
CA ALA A 194 -9.31 0.16 2.54
C ALA A 194 -7.90 0.47 3.09
N GLY A 195 -6.91 0.66 2.21
CA GLY A 195 -5.56 1.04 2.61
C GLY A 195 -5.49 2.42 3.24
N ALA A 196 -6.22 3.40 2.69
CA ALA A 196 -6.32 4.75 3.22
C ALA A 196 -6.96 4.77 4.62
N ALA A 197 -8.08 4.05 4.77
CA ALA A 197 -8.78 3.88 6.04
C ALA A 197 -7.90 3.21 7.10
N GLY A 198 -7.19 2.14 6.72
CA GLY A 198 -6.24 1.46 7.60
C GLY A 198 -5.07 2.35 8.02
N GLY A 199 -4.54 3.17 7.10
CA GLY A 199 -3.51 4.17 7.38
C GLY A 199 -3.98 5.23 8.38
N LEU A 200 -5.22 5.73 8.22
CA LEU A 200 -5.82 6.68 9.14
C LEU A 200 -6.07 6.07 10.52
N ALA A 201 -6.67 4.87 10.55
CA ALA A 201 -6.94 4.14 11.78
C ALA A 201 -5.67 3.94 12.62
N ALA A 202 -4.56 3.58 11.95
CA ALA A 202 -3.27 3.41 12.61
C ALA A 202 -2.66 4.73 13.09
N ALA A 203 -2.83 5.84 12.32
CA ALA A 203 -2.31 7.15 12.70
C ALA A 203 -2.96 7.71 13.97
N PHE A 204 -4.28 7.49 14.11
CA PHE A 204 -5.06 7.96 15.27
C PHE A 204 -5.21 6.90 16.37
N ASN A 205 -4.75 5.68 16.15
CA ASN A 205 -5.01 4.51 17.02
C ASN A 205 -6.53 4.30 17.26
N ALA A 206 -7.33 4.58 16.24
CA ALA A 206 -8.79 4.58 16.31
C ALA A 206 -9.38 3.82 15.10
N PRO A 207 -9.63 2.50 15.21
CA PRO A 207 -10.15 1.69 14.10
C PRO A 207 -11.49 2.18 13.55
N LEU A 208 -12.40 2.62 14.42
CA LEU A 208 -13.71 3.14 14.02
C LEU A 208 -13.59 4.43 13.18
N ALA A 209 -12.66 5.32 13.52
CA ALA A 209 -12.44 6.53 12.74
C ALA A 209 -12.01 6.21 11.30
N GLY A 210 -11.20 5.17 11.10
CA GLY A 210 -10.82 4.71 9.77
C GLY A 210 -12.01 4.19 8.95
N VAL A 211 -12.92 3.45 9.59
CA VAL A 211 -14.15 2.94 8.93
C VAL A 211 -15.07 4.09 8.52
N ILE A 212 -15.33 5.03 9.44
CA ILE A 212 -16.18 6.22 9.18
C ILE A 212 -15.58 7.03 8.03
N PHE A 213 -14.27 7.30 8.07
CA PHE A 213 -13.56 8.01 7.01
C PHE A 213 -13.71 7.31 5.64
N ALA A 214 -13.60 5.97 5.61
CA ALA A 214 -13.79 5.21 4.38
C ALA A 214 -15.20 5.36 3.81
N ILE A 215 -16.22 5.34 4.66
CA ILE A 215 -17.63 5.44 4.24
C ILE A 215 -17.96 6.87 3.81
N GLU A 216 -17.58 7.85 4.61
CA GLU A 216 -18.02 9.24 4.43
C GLU A 216 -17.22 9.97 3.35
N GLU A 217 -15.88 9.89 3.42
CA GLU A 217 -15.01 10.71 2.56
C GLU A 217 -14.63 9.96 1.28
N LEU A 218 -14.33 8.67 1.36
CA LEU A 218 -13.86 7.90 0.22
C LEU A 218 -15.02 7.26 -0.55
N GLY A 219 -16.09 6.85 0.12
CA GLY A 219 -17.27 6.26 -0.50
C GLY A 219 -18.03 7.21 -1.41
N ARG A 220 -18.10 8.50 -1.09
CA ARG A 220 -18.75 9.54 -1.91
C ARG A 220 -18.12 9.73 -3.29
N ASN A 221 -16.86 9.34 -3.46
CA ASN A 221 -16.11 9.54 -4.70
C ASN A 221 -16.05 8.29 -5.59
N THR A 222 -16.72 7.21 -5.21
CA THR A 222 -16.76 5.94 -5.95
C THR A 222 -18.09 5.68 -6.66
N THR A 223 -19.11 6.50 -6.40
CA THR A 223 -20.40 6.53 -7.11
C THR A 223 -20.40 7.58 -8.20
#